data_13bbff906800feda2958d7505920ff97
#
_entry.id   13bbff906800feda2958d7505920ff97
#
_cell.length_a   1.000
_cell.length_b   1.000
_cell.length_c   1.000
_cell.angle_alpha   90.00
_cell.angle_beta   90.00
_cell.angle_gamma   90.00
#
_symmetry.space_group_name_H-M   'P 1'
#
loop_
_entity.id
_entity.type
_entity.pdbx_description
1 polymer ?
#
loop_
_entity_poly.entity_id
_entity_poly.type
_entity_poly.pdbx_seq_one_letter_code
_entity_poly.pdbx_strand_id
1 'polypeptide(L)'
;MTRVLFVHSRRASFVAIDRKILAERYEIEDLYQPGRLPNPIAVIGGVARADLVFGWFASWHTFFPITLAWLLRKPAVLIVGGFDTANMPDIGYGHQRGGLRRWASRWIMRRARCLVTNSNYSLSEIERNTGIPAARVTVIHHGVPDPFGEPPTEKEPEALTVGAIDRTTLVQKGQLPFVRAAAELPEVRFVFAGKWLDDAIDVLRAAAPANVEFTGWLPDRELYARYRRAAVYVQASRHEGFGLAVAEAMLAGCVPVVMNITAMPEVIGDTGVLIESQRPSDVAAGIRRALELGPDAGRRARERILENFPLERRREGILRVAEDALQSSQ
;
A
#
# COMPACT_ATOMS: atom_id res chain seq x y z
N MET A 1 -28.41 7.65 -13.91
CA MET A 1 -26.93 7.49 -13.82
C MET A 1 -26.67 6.21 -13.06
N THR A 2 -25.73 5.38 -13.49
CA THR A 2 -25.37 4.13 -12.80
C THR A 2 -24.82 4.43 -11.42
N ARG A 3 -25.36 3.75 -10.40
CA ARG A 3 -25.03 3.99 -8.99
C ARG A 3 -24.05 2.94 -8.47
N VAL A 4 -22.93 3.38 -7.91
CA VAL A 4 -21.91 2.52 -7.31
C VAL A 4 -21.91 2.69 -5.81
N LEU A 5 -22.12 1.60 -5.06
CA LEU A 5 -21.89 1.57 -3.62
C LEU A 5 -20.39 1.34 -3.37
N PHE A 6 -19.70 2.38 -2.89
CA PHE A 6 -18.26 2.34 -2.61
C PHE A 6 -18.02 1.99 -1.13
N VAL A 7 -17.49 0.80 -0.87
CA VAL A 7 -17.37 0.22 0.48
C VAL A 7 -15.93 0.21 0.94
N HIS A 8 -15.64 0.89 2.05
CA HIS A 8 -14.28 0.94 2.61
C HIS A 8 -14.26 1.15 4.13
N SER A 9 -13.13 0.83 4.76
CA SER A 9 -12.91 1.01 6.20
C SER A 9 -11.78 1.97 6.54
N ARG A 10 -11.07 2.50 5.54
CA ARG A 10 -9.92 3.39 5.71
C ARG A 10 -10.04 4.61 4.80
N ARG A 11 -9.65 5.77 5.32
CA ARG A 11 -9.50 7.02 4.56
C ARG A 11 -8.05 7.18 4.09
N ALA A 12 -7.58 6.22 3.31
CA ALA A 12 -6.24 6.25 2.73
C ALA A 12 -6.25 6.92 1.35
N SER A 13 -5.14 7.52 0.94
CA SER A 13 -5.00 8.22 -0.34
C SER A 13 -5.39 7.35 -1.53
N PHE A 14 -4.92 6.12 -1.58
CA PHE A 14 -5.22 5.17 -2.67
C PHE A 14 -6.71 4.79 -2.75
N VAL A 15 -7.43 4.71 -1.61
CA VAL A 15 -8.88 4.49 -1.58
C VAL A 15 -9.62 5.72 -2.13
N ALA A 16 -9.18 6.91 -1.74
CA ALA A 16 -9.74 8.17 -2.21
C ALA A 16 -9.50 8.39 -3.72
N ILE A 17 -8.37 7.94 -4.25
CA ILE A 17 -8.05 7.97 -5.68
C ILE A 17 -9.06 7.14 -6.47
N ASP A 18 -9.28 5.87 -6.11
CA ASP A 18 -10.23 5.02 -6.82
C ASP A 18 -11.67 5.55 -6.74
N ARG A 19 -12.05 6.09 -5.57
CA ARG A 19 -13.35 6.75 -5.43
C ARG A 19 -13.51 7.95 -6.38
N LYS A 20 -12.47 8.78 -6.53
CA LYS A 20 -12.49 9.91 -7.47
C LYS A 20 -12.57 9.44 -8.92
N ILE A 21 -11.81 8.41 -9.28
CA ILE A 21 -11.84 7.80 -10.61
C ILE A 21 -13.25 7.31 -10.96
N LEU A 22 -13.88 6.57 -10.06
CA LEU A 22 -15.25 6.07 -10.29
C LEU A 22 -16.27 7.21 -10.37
N ALA A 23 -16.09 8.28 -9.60
CA ALA A 23 -16.98 9.45 -9.61
C ALA A 23 -16.96 10.25 -10.95
N GLU A 24 -15.99 9.98 -11.84
CA GLU A 24 -15.97 10.57 -13.18
C GLU A 24 -17.12 10.06 -14.08
N ARG A 25 -17.62 8.85 -13.82
CA ARG A 25 -18.63 8.20 -14.68
C ARG A 25 -19.87 7.71 -13.94
N TYR A 26 -19.79 7.57 -12.60
CA TYR A 26 -20.83 6.95 -11.78
C TYR A 26 -21.28 7.86 -10.63
N GLU A 27 -22.53 7.68 -10.18
CA GLU A 27 -23.00 8.25 -8.92
C GLU A 27 -22.48 7.40 -7.77
N ILE A 28 -21.67 7.99 -6.87
CA ILE A 28 -21.02 7.27 -5.78
C ILE A 28 -21.81 7.42 -4.48
N GLU A 29 -22.34 6.31 -3.97
CA GLU A 29 -22.84 6.21 -2.60
C GLU A 29 -21.70 5.66 -1.72
N ASP A 30 -21.19 6.49 -0.78
CA ASP A 30 -20.02 6.16 0.04
C ASP A 30 -20.44 5.41 1.30
N LEU A 31 -19.99 4.17 1.47
CA LEU A 31 -20.23 3.35 2.64
C LEU A 31 -18.94 3.17 3.45
N TYR A 32 -18.65 4.17 4.29
CA TYR A 32 -17.51 4.13 5.20
C TYR A 32 -17.83 3.35 6.47
N GLN A 33 -17.09 2.28 6.74
CA GLN A 33 -17.30 1.38 7.89
C GLN A 33 -15.99 1.11 8.64
N PRO A 34 -15.56 2.01 9.53
CA PRO A 34 -14.31 1.86 10.29
C PRO A 34 -14.42 0.81 11.41
N GLY A 35 -15.63 0.49 11.83
CA GLY A 35 -15.91 -0.44 12.94
C GLY A 35 -15.95 -1.91 12.54
N ARG A 36 -15.98 -2.80 13.54
CA ARG A 36 -16.12 -4.25 13.33
C ARG A 36 -17.52 -4.67 12.90
N LEU A 37 -18.53 -3.95 13.35
CA LEU A 37 -19.94 -4.24 13.05
C LEU A 37 -20.46 -3.22 12.03
N PRO A 38 -20.89 -3.67 10.85
CA PRO A 38 -21.49 -2.79 9.86
C PRO A 38 -22.88 -2.33 10.31
N ASN A 39 -23.28 -1.13 9.90
CA ASN A 39 -24.65 -0.67 10.03
C ASN A 39 -25.54 -1.45 9.04
N PRO A 40 -26.41 -2.38 9.51
CA PRO A 40 -27.17 -3.24 8.61
C PRO A 40 -28.14 -2.47 7.73
N ILE A 41 -28.74 -1.40 8.23
CA ILE A 41 -29.71 -0.57 7.47
C ILE A 41 -28.97 0.12 6.32
N ALA A 42 -27.80 0.71 6.58
CA ALA A 42 -26.98 1.35 5.54
C ALA A 42 -26.49 0.35 4.48
N VAL A 43 -26.10 -0.86 4.91
CA VAL A 43 -25.68 -1.94 4.00
C VAL A 43 -26.84 -2.38 3.11
N ILE A 44 -28.00 -2.72 3.70
CA ILE A 44 -29.15 -3.22 2.95
C ILE A 44 -29.66 -2.14 1.98
N GLY A 45 -29.85 -0.92 2.48
CA GLY A 45 -30.32 0.19 1.66
C GLY A 45 -29.33 0.55 0.54
N GLY A 46 -28.03 0.62 0.85
CA GLY A 46 -26.99 0.92 -0.13
C GLY A 46 -26.90 -0.15 -1.23
N VAL A 47 -26.83 -1.43 -0.86
CA VAL A 47 -26.79 -2.53 -1.84
C VAL A 47 -28.09 -2.60 -2.67
N ALA A 48 -29.25 -2.37 -2.06
CA ALA A 48 -30.52 -2.39 -2.78
C ALA A 48 -30.58 -1.32 -3.90
N ARG A 49 -30.06 -0.12 -3.64
CA ARG A 49 -30.06 1.00 -4.60
C ARG A 49 -28.95 0.92 -5.62
N ALA A 50 -27.82 0.26 -5.31
CA ALA A 50 -26.66 0.21 -6.17
C ALA A 50 -26.86 -0.71 -7.38
N ASP A 51 -26.25 -0.33 -8.51
CA ASP A 51 -26.10 -1.17 -9.68
C ASP A 51 -24.79 -1.99 -9.62
N LEU A 52 -23.79 -1.48 -8.90
CA LEU A 52 -22.48 -2.10 -8.67
C LEU A 52 -22.03 -1.90 -7.22
N VAL A 53 -21.50 -2.93 -6.59
CA VAL A 53 -20.77 -2.80 -5.30
C VAL A 53 -19.28 -2.81 -5.58
N PHE A 54 -18.58 -1.77 -5.14
CA PHE A 54 -17.12 -1.65 -5.27
C PHE A 54 -16.49 -1.62 -3.87
N GLY A 55 -15.74 -2.67 -3.52
CA GLY A 55 -15.20 -2.84 -2.18
C GLY A 55 -13.67 -2.81 -2.14
N TRP A 56 -13.12 -2.20 -1.09
CA TRP A 56 -11.69 -2.25 -0.75
C TRP A 56 -11.44 -3.19 0.42
N PHE A 57 -10.54 -4.15 0.21
CA PHE A 57 -10.11 -5.21 1.13
C PHE A 57 -11.17 -6.27 1.46
N ALA A 58 -10.74 -7.53 1.44
CA ALA A 58 -11.55 -8.68 1.82
C ALA A 58 -11.59 -8.83 3.35
N SER A 59 -12.46 -8.05 4.02
CA SER A 59 -12.59 -8.00 5.48
C SER A 59 -14.06 -7.86 5.93
N TRP A 60 -14.30 -7.72 7.22
CA TRP A 60 -15.65 -7.66 7.79
C TRP A 60 -16.53 -6.55 7.22
N HIS A 61 -15.97 -5.39 6.90
CA HIS A 61 -16.74 -4.27 6.35
C HIS A 61 -17.25 -4.53 4.93
N THR A 62 -16.58 -5.39 4.14
CA THR A 62 -17.02 -5.81 2.79
C THR A 62 -17.80 -7.13 2.81
N PHE A 63 -17.81 -7.87 3.93
CA PHE A 63 -18.45 -9.18 4.02
C PHE A 63 -19.95 -9.12 3.73
N PHE A 64 -20.69 -8.31 4.46
CA PHE A 64 -22.14 -8.20 4.27
C PHE A 64 -22.51 -7.53 2.94
N PRO A 65 -21.91 -6.40 2.52
CA PRO A 65 -22.21 -5.78 1.24
C PRO A 65 -22.00 -6.74 0.04
N ILE A 66 -20.87 -7.45 -0.02
CA ILE A 66 -20.59 -8.36 -1.14
C ILE A 66 -21.47 -9.62 -1.06
N THR A 67 -21.71 -10.17 0.13
CA THR A 67 -22.61 -11.32 0.29
C THR A 67 -24.02 -10.97 -0.14
N LEU A 68 -24.53 -9.81 0.26
CA LEU A 68 -25.86 -9.34 -0.12
C LEU A 68 -25.95 -9.04 -1.63
N ALA A 69 -24.93 -8.41 -2.21
CA ALA A 69 -24.85 -8.19 -3.65
C ALA A 69 -24.91 -9.52 -4.41
N TRP A 70 -24.16 -10.52 -3.98
CA TRP A 70 -24.19 -11.86 -4.57
C TRP A 70 -25.59 -12.52 -4.46
N LEU A 71 -26.25 -12.43 -3.31
CA LEU A 71 -27.61 -12.94 -3.12
C LEU A 71 -28.64 -12.25 -4.04
N LEU A 72 -28.48 -10.95 -4.24
CA LEU A 72 -29.34 -10.13 -5.12
C LEU A 72 -28.90 -10.15 -6.60
N ARG A 73 -27.91 -10.98 -6.94
CA ARG A 73 -27.32 -11.09 -8.30
C ARG A 73 -26.79 -9.77 -8.84
N LYS A 74 -26.37 -8.87 -7.97
CA LYS A 74 -25.72 -7.61 -8.34
C LYS A 74 -24.21 -7.81 -8.47
N PRO A 75 -23.56 -7.17 -9.46
CA PRO A 75 -22.13 -7.28 -9.65
C PRO A 75 -21.37 -6.66 -8.46
N ALA A 76 -20.24 -7.26 -8.12
CA ALA A 76 -19.33 -6.72 -7.13
C ALA A 76 -17.89 -6.77 -7.64
N VAL A 77 -17.18 -5.66 -7.55
CA VAL A 77 -15.72 -5.55 -7.73
C VAL A 77 -15.10 -5.48 -6.35
N LEU A 78 -14.06 -6.26 -6.11
CA LEU A 78 -13.33 -6.26 -4.86
C LEU A 78 -11.84 -6.07 -5.11
N ILE A 79 -11.27 -5.01 -4.52
CA ILE A 79 -9.82 -4.80 -4.52
C ILE A 79 -9.21 -5.48 -3.29
N VAL A 80 -8.19 -6.29 -3.52
CA VAL A 80 -7.48 -7.05 -2.48
C VAL A 80 -5.98 -6.93 -2.68
N GLY A 81 -5.23 -7.04 -1.60
CA GLY A 81 -3.77 -7.00 -1.63
C GLY A 81 -3.22 -6.32 -0.39
N GLY A 82 -2.44 -7.09 0.37
CA GLY A 82 -1.88 -6.64 1.63
C GLY A 82 -2.35 -7.51 2.80
N PHE A 83 -2.91 -6.92 3.85
CA PHE A 83 -3.28 -7.65 5.07
C PHE A 83 -4.35 -8.74 4.83
N ASP A 84 -5.23 -8.56 3.88
CA ASP A 84 -6.32 -9.49 3.56
C ASP A 84 -5.85 -10.74 2.80
N THR A 85 -4.72 -10.67 2.10
CA THR A 85 -4.10 -11.79 1.36
C THR A 85 -2.91 -12.42 2.07
N ALA A 86 -2.30 -11.69 3.00
CA ALA A 86 -1.10 -12.11 3.72
C ALA A 86 -1.34 -13.28 4.69
N ASN A 87 -0.31 -14.14 4.83
CA ASN A 87 -0.24 -15.25 5.76
C ASN A 87 1.13 -15.29 6.45
N MET A 88 1.31 -14.47 7.50
CA MET A 88 2.54 -14.37 8.27
C MET A 88 2.28 -14.67 9.76
N PRO A 89 2.17 -15.95 10.14
CA PRO A 89 1.80 -16.33 11.50
C PRO A 89 2.87 -15.98 12.54
N ASP A 90 4.13 -15.93 12.15
CA ASP A 90 5.29 -15.61 13.00
C ASP A 90 5.25 -14.19 13.57
N ILE A 91 4.66 -13.24 12.83
CA ILE A 91 4.47 -11.85 13.29
C ILE A 91 3.01 -11.48 13.53
N GLY A 92 2.11 -12.44 13.50
CA GLY A 92 0.70 -12.20 13.71
C GLY A 92 0.01 -11.38 12.59
N TYR A 93 0.59 -11.30 11.38
CA TYR A 93 0.12 -10.45 10.29
C TYR A 93 -0.65 -11.23 9.21
N GLY A 94 -1.77 -10.71 8.75
CA GLY A 94 -2.57 -11.23 7.64
C GLY A 94 -3.82 -12.00 8.04
N HIS A 95 -4.85 -11.94 7.19
CA HIS A 95 -6.12 -12.65 7.37
C HIS A 95 -6.00 -14.15 7.06
N GLN A 96 -5.04 -14.54 6.20
CA GLN A 96 -4.93 -15.93 5.74
C GLN A 96 -4.28 -16.87 6.76
N ARG A 97 -3.87 -16.38 7.94
CA ARG A 97 -3.31 -17.19 9.03
C ARG A 97 -4.27 -18.25 9.57
N GLY A 98 -5.59 -18.03 9.49
CA GLY A 98 -6.57 -19.01 9.93
C GLY A 98 -7.83 -18.39 10.55
N GLY A 99 -8.71 -19.26 11.06
CA GLY A 99 -9.91 -18.88 11.78
C GLY A 99 -10.99 -18.24 10.91
N LEU A 100 -11.93 -17.56 11.58
CA LEU A 100 -13.11 -16.98 10.95
C LEU A 100 -12.76 -15.85 9.95
N ARG A 101 -11.68 -15.10 10.20
CA ARG A 101 -11.21 -14.05 9.27
C ARG A 101 -10.78 -14.63 7.92
N ARG A 102 -10.02 -15.73 7.94
CA ARG A 102 -9.62 -16.45 6.73
C ARG A 102 -10.84 -16.95 5.96
N TRP A 103 -11.79 -17.57 6.66
CA TRP A 103 -13.02 -18.04 6.04
C TRP A 103 -13.80 -16.90 5.39
N ALA A 104 -14.07 -15.82 6.13
CA ALA A 104 -14.83 -14.67 5.63
C ALA A 104 -14.13 -13.99 4.44
N SER A 105 -12.82 -13.76 4.53
CA SER A 105 -12.03 -13.18 3.44
C SER A 105 -12.12 -14.03 2.17
N ARG A 106 -11.91 -15.35 2.26
CA ARG A 106 -12.04 -16.25 1.11
C ARG A 106 -13.47 -16.36 0.57
N TRP A 107 -14.46 -16.27 1.47
CA TRP A 107 -15.87 -16.28 1.08
C TRP A 107 -16.21 -15.13 0.16
N ILE A 108 -15.88 -13.90 0.53
CA ILE A 108 -16.18 -12.71 -0.27
C ILE A 108 -15.34 -12.63 -1.54
N MET A 109 -14.05 -13.01 -1.49
CA MET A 109 -13.21 -13.07 -2.70
C MET A 109 -13.80 -13.99 -3.78
N ARG A 110 -14.36 -15.15 -3.37
CA ARG A 110 -14.99 -16.09 -4.31
C ARG A 110 -16.33 -15.59 -4.88
N ARG A 111 -17.00 -14.66 -4.20
CA ARG A 111 -18.31 -14.12 -4.59
C ARG A 111 -18.24 -12.78 -5.30
N ALA A 112 -17.13 -12.08 -5.16
CA ALA A 112 -16.86 -10.94 -6.02
C ALA A 112 -16.82 -11.39 -7.48
N ARG A 113 -17.50 -10.66 -8.37
CA ARG A 113 -17.51 -10.92 -9.81
C ARG A 113 -16.14 -10.67 -10.40
N CYS A 114 -15.56 -9.51 -10.08
CA CYS A 114 -14.21 -9.12 -10.47
C CYS A 114 -13.36 -8.98 -9.20
N LEU A 115 -12.21 -9.65 -9.20
CA LEU A 115 -11.21 -9.54 -8.16
C LEU A 115 -10.00 -8.80 -8.73
N VAL A 116 -9.61 -7.70 -8.09
CA VAL A 116 -8.51 -6.86 -8.52
C VAL A 116 -7.41 -6.86 -7.46
N THR A 117 -6.16 -6.89 -7.90
CA THR A 117 -5.01 -6.72 -7.01
C THR A 117 -4.02 -5.71 -7.57
N ASN A 118 -3.05 -5.29 -6.76
CA ASN A 118 -2.20 -4.14 -7.02
C ASN A 118 -0.75 -4.49 -7.41
N SER A 119 -0.40 -5.78 -7.49
CA SER A 119 0.92 -6.24 -7.95
C SER A 119 0.86 -7.71 -8.40
N ASN A 120 1.85 -8.14 -9.19
CA ASN A 120 2.04 -9.55 -9.57
C ASN A 120 2.41 -10.40 -8.34
N TYR A 121 3.14 -9.83 -7.38
CA TYR A 121 3.38 -10.49 -6.10
C TYR A 121 2.07 -10.79 -5.38
N SER A 122 1.18 -9.79 -5.23
CA SER A 122 -0.12 -10.00 -4.58
C SER A 122 -1.01 -10.99 -5.34
N LEU A 123 -0.93 -11.03 -6.67
CA LEU A 123 -1.59 -12.07 -7.48
C LEU A 123 -1.13 -13.47 -7.08
N SER A 124 0.17 -13.69 -7.04
CA SER A 124 0.77 -14.97 -6.63
C SER A 124 0.45 -15.32 -5.17
N GLU A 125 0.38 -14.32 -4.30
CA GLU A 125 0.00 -14.47 -2.89
C GLU A 125 -1.47 -14.88 -2.73
N ILE A 126 -2.39 -14.29 -3.51
CA ILE A 126 -3.81 -14.68 -3.54
C ILE A 126 -3.93 -16.14 -3.93
N GLU A 127 -3.31 -16.53 -5.03
CA GLU A 127 -3.38 -17.92 -5.51
C GLU A 127 -2.85 -18.90 -4.45
N ARG A 128 -1.64 -18.67 -3.94
CA ARG A 128 -1.00 -19.51 -2.92
C ARG A 128 -1.79 -19.59 -1.63
N ASN A 129 -2.27 -18.46 -1.12
CA ASN A 129 -2.87 -18.38 0.21
C ASN A 129 -4.37 -18.65 0.22
N THR A 130 -5.10 -18.45 -0.89
CA THR A 130 -6.56 -18.58 -0.93
C THR A 130 -7.07 -19.72 -1.82
N GLY A 131 -6.24 -20.21 -2.76
CA GLY A 131 -6.62 -21.18 -3.78
C GLY A 131 -7.51 -20.59 -4.87
N ILE A 132 -7.56 -19.28 -5.03
CA ILE A 132 -8.25 -18.61 -6.15
C ILE A 132 -7.29 -18.56 -7.33
N PRO A 133 -7.66 -19.12 -8.50
CA PRO A 133 -6.77 -19.14 -9.66
C PRO A 133 -6.40 -17.73 -10.13
N ALA A 134 -5.15 -17.54 -10.56
CA ALA A 134 -4.65 -16.26 -11.07
C ALA A 134 -5.53 -15.71 -12.22
N ALA A 135 -6.08 -16.56 -13.09
CA ALA A 135 -6.97 -16.17 -14.18
C ALA A 135 -8.27 -15.46 -13.75
N ARG A 136 -8.63 -15.55 -12.47
CA ARG A 136 -9.79 -14.83 -11.88
C ARG A 136 -9.44 -13.47 -11.30
N VAL A 137 -8.18 -13.08 -11.32
CA VAL A 137 -7.70 -11.87 -10.66
C VAL A 137 -7.05 -10.94 -11.69
N THR A 138 -7.50 -9.72 -11.75
CA THR A 138 -6.93 -8.71 -12.62
C THR A 138 -5.89 -7.89 -11.84
N VAL A 139 -4.67 -7.79 -12.36
CA VAL A 139 -3.65 -6.91 -11.78
C VAL A 139 -3.84 -5.50 -12.34
N ILE A 140 -4.09 -4.56 -11.45
CA ILE A 140 -4.13 -3.12 -11.75
C ILE A 140 -3.24 -2.44 -10.70
N HIS A 141 -2.02 -2.11 -11.08
CA HIS A 141 -1.08 -1.44 -10.17
C HIS A 141 -1.65 -0.14 -9.60
N HIS A 142 -1.15 0.27 -8.45
CA HIS A 142 -1.45 1.62 -7.98
C HIS A 142 -0.93 2.65 -8.97
N GLY A 143 -1.76 3.66 -9.25
CA GLY A 143 -1.31 4.87 -9.90
C GLY A 143 -0.78 5.84 -8.83
N VAL A 144 0.39 6.38 -9.06
CA VAL A 144 1.04 7.28 -8.10
C VAL A 144 0.96 8.71 -8.63
N PRO A 145 0.16 9.59 -7.99
CA PRO A 145 0.14 11.00 -8.35
C PRO A 145 1.51 11.63 -8.14
N ASP A 146 1.92 12.49 -9.05
CA ASP A 146 3.18 13.23 -8.92
C ASP A 146 2.95 14.66 -8.45
N PRO A 147 3.17 14.96 -7.15
CA PRO A 147 3.07 16.30 -6.62
C PRO A 147 4.42 17.05 -6.66
N PHE A 148 5.50 16.42 -7.13
CA PHE A 148 6.85 16.93 -6.91
C PHE A 148 7.40 17.78 -8.07
N GLY A 149 6.98 17.53 -9.32
CA GLY A 149 7.68 18.07 -10.49
C GLY A 149 9.12 17.57 -10.55
N GLU A 150 10.03 18.34 -11.17
CA GLU A 150 11.43 17.97 -11.27
C GLU A 150 12.09 17.88 -9.88
N PRO A 151 12.81 16.77 -9.57
CA PRO A 151 13.53 16.63 -8.31
C PRO A 151 14.71 17.60 -8.26
N PRO A 152 15.15 18.00 -7.06
CA PRO A 152 16.38 18.79 -6.93
C PRO A 152 17.59 18.00 -7.41
N THR A 153 18.55 18.69 -8.00
CA THR A 153 19.81 18.10 -8.50
C THR A 153 20.72 17.65 -7.37
N GLU A 154 20.62 18.30 -6.21
CA GLU A 154 21.37 17.92 -5.01
C GLU A 154 20.39 17.56 -3.89
N LYS A 155 20.70 16.50 -3.19
CA LYS A 155 19.98 16.01 -2.02
C LYS A 155 20.90 15.88 -0.83
N GLU A 156 20.33 15.98 0.37
CA GLU A 156 21.12 15.84 1.59
C GLU A 156 21.41 14.35 1.86
N PRO A 157 22.54 14.03 2.54
CA PRO A 157 22.83 12.66 2.99
C PRO A 157 21.87 12.26 4.12
N GLU A 158 20.58 12.18 3.76
CA GLU A 158 19.47 11.85 4.66
C GLU A 158 18.80 10.56 4.18
N ALA A 159 18.63 9.61 5.12
CA ALA A 159 17.86 8.40 4.94
C ALA A 159 16.46 8.59 5.56
N LEU A 160 15.41 8.54 4.75
CA LEU A 160 14.03 8.74 5.17
C LEU A 160 13.28 7.41 5.20
N THR A 161 12.45 7.20 6.21
CA THR A 161 11.38 6.19 6.21
C THR A 161 10.06 6.82 6.64
N VAL A 162 8.95 6.33 6.05
CA VAL A 162 7.62 6.88 6.32
C VAL A 162 6.64 5.75 6.68
N GLY A 163 5.94 5.90 7.80
CA GLY A 163 4.94 4.93 8.21
C GLY A 163 4.42 5.16 9.63
N ALA A 164 3.24 4.63 9.92
CA ALA A 164 2.75 4.61 11.29
C ALA A 164 3.62 3.71 12.15
N ILE A 165 3.75 4.09 13.42
CA ILE A 165 4.52 3.35 14.43
C ILE A 165 3.52 2.69 15.39
N ASP A 166 3.52 1.37 15.40
CA ASP A 166 2.83 0.52 16.36
C ASP A 166 3.58 -0.80 16.53
N ARG A 167 3.20 -1.60 17.53
CA ARG A 167 3.87 -2.87 17.84
C ARG A 167 3.91 -3.85 16.68
N THR A 168 2.92 -3.82 15.78
CA THR A 168 2.88 -4.69 14.60
C THR A 168 3.85 -4.19 13.53
N THR A 169 3.83 -2.88 13.26
CA THR A 169 4.65 -2.26 12.22
C THR A 169 6.14 -2.23 12.56
N LEU A 170 6.51 -2.23 13.85
CA LEU A 170 7.93 -2.36 14.27
C LEU A 170 8.63 -3.53 13.59
N VAL A 171 7.98 -4.69 13.55
CA VAL A 171 8.54 -5.93 12.98
C VAL A 171 8.21 -6.05 11.49
N GLN A 172 6.95 -5.81 11.13
CA GLN A 172 6.49 -5.99 9.75
C GLN A 172 7.19 -5.01 8.79
N LYS A 173 7.39 -3.76 9.20
CA LYS A 173 8.02 -2.71 8.36
C LYS A 173 9.53 -2.53 8.57
N GLY A 174 10.14 -3.31 9.46
CA GLY A 174 11.57 -3.20 9.71
C GLY A 174 11.99 -1.85 10.31
N GLN A 175 11.13 -1.26 11.14
CA GLN A 175 11.36 0.07 11.72
C GLN A 175 12.53 0.09 12.72
N LEU A 176 12.63 -0.92 13.57
CA LEU A 176 13.73 -1.02 14.53
C LEU A 176 15.09 -1.28 13.86
N PRO A 177 15.21 -2.17 12.87
CA PRO A 177 16.42 -2.28 12.03
C PRO A 177 16.85 -0.97 11.39
N PHE A 178 15.93 -0.17 10.84
CA PHE A 178 16.23 1.13 10.28
C PHE A 178 16.86 2.07 11.32
N VAL A 179 16.25 2.18 12.50
CA VAL A 179 16.74 3.04 13.57
C VAL A 179 18.12 2.58 14.06
N ARG A 180 18.34 1.26 14.21
CA ARG A 180 19.64 0.72 14.64
C ARG A 180 20.74 0.87 13.61
N ALA A 181 20.41 0.84 12.30
CA ALA A 181 21.37 1.05 11.24
C ALA A 181 22.05 2.43 11.30
N ALA A 182 21.39 3.42 11.93
CA ALA A 182 21.94 4.77 12.08
C ALA A 182 23.24 4.83 12.91
N ALA A 183 23.47 3.87 13.80
CA ALA A 183 24.71 3.79 14.56
C ALA A 183 25.94 3.45 13.68
N GLU A 184 25.72 2.82 12.53
CA GLU A 184 26.79 2.45 11.57
C GLU A 184 27.10 3.55 10.53
N LEU A 185 26.29 4.63 10.53
CA LEU A 185 26.35 5.74 9.58
C LEU A 185 26.19 7.08 10.32
N PRO A 186 27.11 7.47 11.21
CA PRO A 186 26.95 8.68 12.04
C PRO A 186 26.92 9.97 11.21
N GLU A 187 27.47 9.96 9.98
CA GLU A 187 27.48 11.08 9.05
C GLU A 187 26.15 11.25 8.28
N VAL A 188 25.27 10.26 8.33
CA VAL A 188 23.97 10.28 7.64
C VAL A 188 22.90 10.65 8.65
N ARG A 189 22.01 11.57 8.27
CA ARG A 189 20.80 11.88 9.04
C ARG A 189 19.72 10.85 8.76
N PHE A 190 19.15 10.27 9.80
CA PHE A 190 18.03 9.35 9.70
C PHE A 190 16.74 10.07 10.12
N VAL A 191 15.73 10.04 9.27
CA VAL A 191 14.44 10.68 9.55
C VAL A 191 13.34 9.64 9.49
N PHE A 192 12.56 9.56 10.56
CA PHE A 192 11.39 8.72 10.64
C PHE A 192 10.13 9.60 10.74
N ALA A 193 9.33 9.63 9.66
CA ALA A 193 8.09 10.38 9.62
C ALA A 193 6.87 9.46 9.75
N GLY A 194 5.94 9.77 10.68
CA GLY A 194 4.69 9.02 10.81
C GLY A 194 4.02 9.12 12.17
N LYS A 195 2.75 8.73 12.22
CA LYS A 195 1.96 8.76 13.45
C LYS A 195 2.43 7.71 14.45
N TRP A 196 2.45 8.09 15.70
CA TRP A 196 2.65 7.17 16.83
C TRP A 196 1.28 6.69 17.30
N LEU A 197 1.02 5.39 17.17
CA LEU A 197 -0.29 4.80 17.45
C LEU A 197 -0.35 4.13 18.83
N ASP A 198 0.81 3.75 19.38
CA ASP A 198 0.98 3.17 20.70
C ASP A 198 2.38 3.47 21.27
N ASP A 199 2.77 2.77 22.34
CA ASP A 199 4.05 2.90 23.04
C ASP A 199 5.27 2.31 22.27
N ALA A 200 5.09 1.80 21.07
CA ALA A 200 6.18 1.28 20.23
C ALA A 200 7.22 2.36 19.89
N ILE A 201 6.83 3.63 19.88
CA ILE A 201 7.78 4.75 19.71
C ILE A 201 8.86 4.77 20.79
N ASP A 202 8.56 4.36 22.01
CA ASP A 202 9.52 4.39 23.10
C ASP A 202 10.61 3.32 22.89
N VAL A 203 10.28 2.18 22.26
CA VAL A 203 11.23 1.16 21.84
C VAL A 203 12.21 1.72 20.80
N LEU A 204 11.67 2.48 19.83
CA LEU A 204 12.50 3.10 18.78
C LEU A 204 13.40 4.19 19.35
N ARG A 205 12.88 5.05 20.22
CA ARG A 205 13.65 6.12 20.88
C ARG A 205 14.78 5.56 21.77
N ALA A 206 14.50 4.50 22.51
CA ALA A 206 15.50 3.85 23.35
C ALA A 206 16.65 3.22 22.55
N ALA A 207 16.42 2.86 21.28
CA ALA A 207 17.40 2.28 20.38
C ALA A 207 18.09 3.30 19.47
N ALA A 208 17.61 4.55 19.43
CA ALA A 208 18.03 5.55 18.47
C ALA A 208 19.35 6.25 18.90
N PRO A 209 20.38 6.27 18.03
CA PRO A 209 21.52 7.15 18.19
C PRO A 209 21.14 8.62 17.88
N ALA A 210 22.07 9.54 18.14
CA ALA A 210 21.83 10.99 18.07
C ALA A 210 21.47 11.53 16.67
N ASN A 211 21.83 10.79 15.62
CA ASN A 211 21.54 11.17 14.23
C ASN A 211 20.15 10.72 13.73
N VAL A 212 19.26 10.24 14.63
CA VAL A 212 17.88 9.85 14.28
C VAL A 212 16.89 10.90 14.75
N GLU A 213 16.06 11.39 13.82
CA GLU A 213 14.93 12.29 14.07
C GLU A 213 13.61 11.53 13.92
N PHE A 214 12.71 11.69 14.90
CA PHE A 214 11.31 11.24 14.82
C PHE A 214 10.42 12.48 14.69
N THR A 215 9.81 12.69 13.51
CA THR A 215 9.03 13.90 13.25
C THR A 215 7.59 13.82 13.79
N GLY A 216 7.08 12.63 14.04
CA GLY A 216 5.64 12.42 14.20
C GLY A 216 4.92 12.52 12.85
N TRP A 217 3.61 12.72 12.91
CA TRP A 217 2.82 12.93 11.71
C TRP A 217 3.11 14.29 11.09
N LEU A 218 3.31 14.31 9.77
CA LEU A 218 3.53 15.52 8.99
C LEU A 218 2.34 15.75 8.04
N PRO A 219 1.89 17.01 7.83
CA PRO A 219 1.03 17.37 6.71
C PRO A 219 1.71 17.07 5.37
N ASP A 220 0.92 16.85 4.31
CA ASP A 220 1.44 16.46 2.98
C ASP A 220 2.55 17.42 2.48
N ARG A 221 2.38 18.74 2.65
CA ARG A 221 3.39 19.74 2.25
C ARG A 221 4.76 19.51 2.92
N GLU A 222 4.76 19.22 4.22
CA GLU A 222 5.99 18.99 4.98
C GLU A 222 6.58 17.61 4.66
N LEU A 223 5.73 16.60 4.51
CA LEU A 223 6.16 15.27 4.09
C LEU A 223 6.80 15.29 2.70
N TYR A 224 6.20 16.01 1.76
CA TYR A 224 6.77 16.18 0.41
C TYR A 224 8.11 16.94 0.43
N ALA A 225 8.26 17.92 1.33
CA ALA A 225 9.55 18.58 1.51
C ALA A 225 10.62 17.61 2.03
N ARG A 226 10.26 16.67 2.93
CA ARG A 226 11.18 15.61 3.39
C ARG A 226 11.56 14.66 2.26
N TYR A 227 10.62 14.18 1.45
CA TYR A 227 10.92 13.36 0.28
C TYR A 227 11.87 14.09 -0.71
N ARG A 228 11.64 15.38 -0.97
CA ARG A 228 12.52 16.15 -1.88
C ARG A 228 13.92 16.31 -1.33
N ARG A 229 14.10 16.39 -0.02
CA ARG A 229 15.37 16.62 0.66
C ARG A 229 16.20 15.33 0.76
N ALA A 230 15.59 14.21 1.14
CA ALA A 230 16.28 12.96 1.41
C ALA A 230 16.90 12.35 0.13
N ALA A 231 18.17 11.93 0.21
CA ALA A 231 18.83 11.21 -0.87
C ALA A 231 18.35 9.76 -0.96
N VAL A 232 18.07 9.14 0.19
CA VAL A 232 17.71 7.72 0.29
C VAL A 232 16.36 7.54 0.97
N TYR A 233 15.55 6.65 0.43
CA TYR A 233 14.34 6.18 1.09
C TYR A 233 14.46 4.72 1.47
N VAL A 234 14.19 4.37 2.72
CA VAL A 234 14.36 3.02 3.25
C VAL A 234 13.04 2.38 3.61
N GLN A 235 12.77 1.19 3.09
CA GLN A 235 11.64 0.36 3.50
C GLN A 235 12.05 -1.11 3.63
N ALA A 236 12.49 -1.48 4.82
CA ALA A 236 12.92 -2.83 5.14
C ALA A 236 11.73 -3.73 5.54
N SER A 237 10.61 -3.64 4.80
CA SER A 237 9.37 -4.35 5.12
C SER A 237 9.44 -5.83 4.79
N ARG A 238 8.89 -6.67 5.67
CA ARG A 238 8.72 -8.12 5.44
C ARG A 238 7.52 -8.43 4.54
N HIS A 239 6.59 -7.49 4.43
CA HIS A 239 5.42 -7.63 3.55
C HIS A 239 4.95 -6.26 3.06
N GLU A 240 4.82 -6.14 1.75
CA GLU A 240 4.17 -5.02 1.05
C GLU A 240 3.40 -5.54 -0.16
N GLY A 241 2.17 -5.07 -0.31
CA GLY A 241 1.36 -5.38 -1.49
C GLY A 241 1.75 -4.56 -2.71
N PHE A 242 2.33 -3.36 -2.52
CA PHE A 242 2.85 -2.50 -3.57
C PHE A 242 4.00 -1.60 -3.05
N GLY A 243 3.77 -0.83 -1.99
CA GLY A 243 4.77 0.10 -1.44
C GLY A 243 4.61 1.53 -1.96
N LEU A 244 3.43 2.13 -1.77
CA LEU A 244 3.15 3.50 -2.22
C LEU A 244 4.16 4.53 -1.70
N ALA A 245 4.57 4.44 -0.44
CA ALA A 245 5.56 5.37 0.12
C ALA A 245 6.94 5.25 -0.57
N VAL A 246 7.32 4.05 -1.02
CA VAL A 246 8.52 3.85 -1.85
C VAL A 246 8.35 4.56 -3.19
N ALA A 247 7.22 4.36 -3.86
CA ALA A 247 6.94 4.98 -5.15
C ALA A 247 6.85 6.51 -5.06
N GLU A 248 6.25 7.06 -4.00
CA GLU A 248 6.24 8.50 -3.72
C GLU A 248 7.66 9.06 -3.51
N ALA A 249 8.49 8.36 -2.75
CA ALA A 249 9.89 8.74 -2.54
C ALA A 249 10.69 8.70 -3.85
N MET A 250 10.48 7.68 -4.68
CA MET A 250 11.10 7.57 -6.01
C MET A 250 10.68 8.72 -6.92
N LEU A 251 9.40 9.12 -6.92
CA LEU A 251 8.93 10.32 -7.65
C LEU A 251 9.63 11.60 -7.19
N ALA A 252 9.95 11.71 -5.91
CA ALA A 252 10.73 12.83 -5.38
C ALA A 252 12.24 12.71 -5.67
N GLY A 253 12.70 11.65 -6.37
CA GLY A 253 14.10 11.42 -6.70
C GLY A 253 14.92 10.81 -5.57
N CYS A 254 14.32 10.14 -4.59
CA CYS A 254 15.07 9.33 -3.62
C CYS A 254 15.53 8.02 -4.25
N VAL A 255 16.73 7.56 -3.90
CA VAL A 255 17.17 6.20 -4.23
C VAL A 255 16.55 5.23 -3.23
N PRO A 256 15.71 4.27 -3.65
CA PRO A 256 15.06 3.35 -2.72
C PRO A 256 16.02 2.25 -2.25
N VAL A 257 15.95 1.92 -0.95
CA VAL A 257 16.58 0.76 -0.32
C VAL A 257 15.46 -0.10 0.27
N VAL A 258 15.23 -1.27 -0.31
CA VAL A 258 14.09 -2.13 0.06
C VAL A 258 14.49 -3.59 0.16
N MET A 259 13.68 -4.38 0.86
CA MET A 259 13.86 -5.84 0.91
C MET A 259 13.66 -6.48 -0.47
N ASN A 260 14.51 -7.47 -0.80
CA ASN A 260 14.39 -8.27 -2.02
C ASN A 260 13.27 -9.32 -1.92
N ILE A 261 12.10 -8.92 -1.45
CA ILE A 261 10.92 -9.77 -1.27
C ILE A 261 9.65 -8.99 -1.59
N THR A 262 8.55 -9.70 -1.75
CA THR A 262 7.20 -9.15 -1.93
C THR A 262 7.08 -8.31 -3.22
N ALA A 263 6.29 -7.24 -3.22
CA ALA A 263 6.15 -6.38 -4.38
C ALA A 263 7.33 -5.39 -4.57
N MET A 264 8.31 -5.37 -3.66
CA MET A 264 9.38 -4.37 -3.70
C MET A 264 10.25 -4.46 -4.95
N PRO A 265 10.76 -5.64 -5.37
CA PRO A 265 11.52 -5.75 -6.61
C PRO A 265 10.70 -5.34 -7.85
N GLU A 266 9.39 -5.63 -7.87
CA GLU A 266 8.49 -5.24 -8.95
C GLU A 266 8.37 -3.72 -9.07
N VAL A 267 8.30 -3.00 -7.94
CA VAL A 267 8.15 -1.54 -7.92
C VAL A 267 9.45 -0.85 -8.28
N ILE A 268 10.56 -1.18 -7.61
CA ILE A 268 11.82 -0.44 -7.81
C ILE A 268 12.58 -0.86 -9.08
N GLY A 269 12.40 -2.11 -9.56
CA GLY A 269 13.19 -2.66 -10.68
C GLY A 269 14.69 -2.65 -10.37
N ASP A 270 15.45 -2.08 -11.28
CA ASP A 270 16.91 -1.91 -11.20
C ASP A 270 17.35 -0.51 -10.74
N THR A 271 16.39 0.33 -10.29
CA THR A 271 16.66 1.74 -9.98
C THR A 271 16.94 2.03 -8.51
N GLY A 272 17.24 1.01 -7.72
CA GLY A 272 17.52 1.13 -6.28
C GLY A 272 18.39 0.01 -5.75
N VAL A 273 18.38 -0.15 -4.44
CA VAL A 273 19.16 -1.16 -3.74
C VAL A 273 18.24 -2.19 -3.07
N LEU A 274 18.44 -3.45 -3.44
CA LEU A 274 17.79 -4.58 -2.78
C LEU A 274 18.68 -5.10 -1.64
N ILE A 275 18.07 -5.30 -0.46
CA ILE A 275 18.71 -5.91 0.71
C ILE A 275 18.05 -7.26 1.01
N GLU A 276 18.84 -8.23 1.50
CA GLU A 276 18.39 -9.61 1.69
C GLU A 276 17.84 -9.87 3.11
N SER A 277 18.14 -9.00 4.05
CA SER A 277 17.65 -9.14 5.42
C SER A 277 17.42 -7.81 6.11
N GLN A 278 16.63 -7.85 7.20
CA GLN A 278 16.40 -6.71 8.07
C GLN A 278 17.55 -6.47 9.09
N ARG A 279 18.71 -7.11 8.98
CA ARG A 279 19.82 -6.84 9.89
C ARG A 279 20.23 -5.36 9.79
N PRO A 280 20.46 -4.66 10.90
CA PRO A 280 20.89 -3.26 10.86
C PRO A 280 22.09 -3.02 9.93
N SER A 281 23.06 -3.95 9.94
CA SER A 281 24.22 -3.89 9.04
C SER A 281 23.86 -3.97 7.55
N ASP A 282 22.89 -4.80 7.18
CA ASP A 282 22.46 -4.93 5.79
C ASP A 282 21.71 -3.66 5.34
N VAL A 283 20.88 -3.09 6.25
CA VAL A 283 20.21 -1.80 6.01
C VAL A 283 21.24 -0.67 5.86
N ALA A 284 22.24 -0.60 6.75
CA ALA A 284 23.31 0.41 6.65
C ALA A 284 24.14 0.27 5.38
N ALA A 285 24.51 -0.96 5.01
CA ALA A 285 25.22 -1.23 3.76
C ALA A 285 24.40 -0.82 2.53
N GLY A 286 23.07 -1.10 2.54
CA GLY A 286 22.14 -0.68 1.51
C GLY A 286 22.08 0.85 1.37
N ILE A 287 21.99 1.57 2.49
CA ILE A 287 21.98 3.05 2.50
C ILE A 287 23.27 3.60 1.95
N ARG A 288 24.45 3.08 2.37
CA ARG A 288 25.75 3.51 1.87
C ARG A 288 25.82 3.34 0.36
N ARG A 289 25.46 2.17 -0.16
CA ARG A 289 25.42 1.90 -1.58
C ARG A 289 24.45 2.84 -2.33
N ALA A 290 23.29 3.15 -1.75
CA ALA A 290 22.33 4.07 -2.37
C ALA A 290 22.88 5.50 -2.46
N LEU A 291 23.60 5.97 -1.44
CA LEU A 291 24.29 7.26 -1.46
C LEU A 291 25.39 7.31 -2.52
N GLU A 292 26.16 6.22 -2.70
CA GLU A 292 27.21 6.10 -3.73
C GLU A 292 26.62 6.13 -5.17
N LEU A 293 25.39 5.65 -5.39
CA LEU A 293 24.72 5.71 -6.70
C LEU A 293 24.37 7.14 -7.13
N GLY A 294 24.25 8.04 -6.19
CA GLY A 294 24.08 9.47 -6.42
C GLY A 294 22.75 9.89 -7.08
N PRO A 295 22.65 11.19 -7.47
CA PRO A 295 21.41 11.79 -7.99
C PRO A 295 20.87 11.15 -9.28
N ASP A 296 21.76 10.61 -10.10
CA ASP A 296 21.37 9.95 -11.37
C ASP A 296 20.50 8.71 -11.13
N ALA A 297 20.79 7.96 -10.07
CA ALA A 297 19.94 6.83 -9.68
C ALA A 297 18.56 7.32 -9.20
N GLY A 298 18.51 8.43 -8.49
CA GLY A 298 17.24 9.06 -8.09
C GLY A 298 16.39 9.51 -9.28
N ARG A 299 17.02 10.05 -10.33
CA ARG A 299 16.30 10.41 -11.58
C ARG A 299 15.74 9.16 -12.27
N ARG A 300 16.54 8.10 -12.43
CA ARG A 300 16.04 6.82 -12.99
C ARG A 300 14.92 6.22 -12.17
N ALA A 301 14.99 6.33 -10.82
CA ALA A 301 13.94 5.87 -9.94
C ALA A 301 12.62 6.63 -10.20
N ARG A 302 12.68 7.95 -10.38
CA ARG A 302 11.53 8.76 -10.76
C ARG A 302 10.94 8.37 -12.11
N GLU A 303 11.78 8.31 -13.14
CA GLU A 303 11.39 7.91 -14.50
C GLU A 303 10.65 6.57 -14.49
N ARG A 304 11.18 5.59 -13.76
CA ARG A 304 10.53 4.29 -13.61
C ARG A 304 9.09 4.37 -13.09
N ILE A 305 8.83 5.20 -12.08
CA ILE A 305 7.47 5.33 -11.55
C ILE A 305 6.56 6.03 -12.55
N LEU A 306 7.03 7.09 -13.19
CA LEU A 306 6.26 7.81 -14.21
C LEU A 306 5.89 6.93 -15.40
N GLU A 307 6.80 6.05 -15.83
CA GLU A 307 6.58 5.16 -16.96
C GLU A 307 5.70 3.95 -16.62
N ASN A 308 5.92 3.32 -15.46
CA ASN A 308 5.31 2.03 -15.16
C ASN A 308 4.05 2.14 -14.30
N PHE A 309 3.91 3.19 -13.49
CA PHE A 309 2.82 3.34 -12.52
C PHE A 309 2.12 4.70 -12.60
N PRO A 310 1.87 5.26 -13.82
CA PRO A 310 1.17 6.53 -13.95
C PRO A 310 -0.28 6.38 -13.49
N LEU A 311 -0.83 7.45 -12.91
CA LEU A 311 -2.21 7.49 -12.43
C LEU A 311 -3.23 7.13 -13.53
N GLU A 312 -2.94 7.49 -14.78
CA GLU A 312 -3.82 7.22 -15.92
C GLU A 312 -4.03 5.72 -16.17
N ARG A 313 -2.98 4.88 -16.04
CA ARG A 313 -3.15 3.42 -16.15
C ARG A 313 -4.08 2.86 -15.08
N ARG A 314 -3.97 3.37 -13.84
CA ARG A 314 -4.90 3.02 -12.76
C ARG A 314 -6.32 3.43 -13.11
N ARG A 315 -6.49 4.67 -13.58
CA ARG A 315 -7.77 5.24 -13.99
C ARG A 315 -8.47 4.38 -15.05
N GLU A 316 -7.78 4.09 -16.14
CA GLU A 316 -8.30 3.23 -17.21
C GLU A 316 -8.65 1.83 -16.70
N GLY A 317 -7.78 1.22 -15.90
CA GLY A 317 -8.01 -0.11 -15.36
C GLY A 317 -9.22 -0.19 -14.44
N ILE A 318 -9.39 0.76 -13.52
CA ILE A 318 -10.52 0.81 -12.58
C ILE A 318 -11.85 1.05 -13.33
N LEU A 319 -11.88 1.97 -14.29
CA LEU A 319 -13.07 2.22 -15.07
C LEU A 319 -13.46 1.01 -15.93
N ARG A 320 -12.50 0.38 -16.58
CA ARG A 320 -12.71 -0.84 -17.38
C ARG A 320 -13.28 -1.97 -16.54
N VAL A 321 -12.68 -2.29 -15.40
CA VAL A 321 -13.18 -3.39 -14.57
C VAL A 321 -14.59 -3.13 -14.01
N ALA A 322 -14.94 -1.87 -13.75
CA ALA A 322 -16.27 -1.50 -13.33
C ALA A 322 -17.30 -1.66 -14.49
N GLU A 323 -16.93 -1.26 -15.70
CA GLU A 323 -17.74 -1.45 -16.92
C GLU A 323 -17.95 -2.93 -17.23
N ASP A 324 -16.89 -3.74 -17.22
CA ASP A 324 -16.96 -5.19 -17.48
C ASP A 324 -17.86 -5.90 -16.45
N ALA A 325 -17.79 -5.47 -15.20
CA ALA A 325 -18.64 -6.01 -14.15
C ALA A 325 -20.13 -5.70 -14.40
N LEU A 326 -20.45 -4.51 -14.86
CA LEU A 326 -21.82 -4.09 -15.17
C LEU A 326 -22.38 -4.77 -16.44
N GLN A 327 -21.61 -4.84 -17.52
CA GLN A 327 -22.06 -5.42 -18.80
C GLN A 327 -22.37 -6.91 -18.73
N SER A 328 -21.56 -7.65 -18.02
CA SER A 328 -21.76 -9.09 -17.88
C SER A 328 -22.94 -9.45 -16.94
N SER A 329 -23.71 -8.48 -16.47
CA SER A 329 -24.92 -8.68 -15.64
C SER A 329 -26.22 -8.60 -16.44
N GLN A 330 -26.13 -8.22 -17.72
CA GLN A 330 -27.21 -8.28 -18.73
C GLN A 330 -27.20 -9.62 -19.44
#